data_05c6f120fcbed004de22921be2ccd326
#
_entry.id   05c6f120fcbed004de22921be2ccd326
#
_cell.length_a   1.000
_cell.length_b   1.000
_cell.length_c   1.000
_cell.angle_alpha   90.00
_cell.angle_beta   90.00
_cell.angle_gamma   90.00
#
_symmetry.space_group_name_H-M   'P 1'
#
loop_
_entity.id
_entity.type
_entity.pdbx_description
1 polymer ?
#
loop_
_entity_poly.entity_id
_entity_poly.type
_entity_poly.pdbx_seq_one_letter_code
_entity_poly.pdbx_strand_id
1 'polypeptide(L)'
;MEQQHVDVLVIGAGISGVSAACHVLRAVPGASLVVLERRTRVGGTWDLFRYPGIRSDSDMHTFGFGFRPWHDARILADGAKIQQYVEDTAADDGVLERVRFRRRAISADFSHATGRWTVEVEDESTDERESYSARYLIGSTGYYDYDTPYRPQFPGEADFRGTLVHPQRWPEDLDHTGRNVVVIGSGATAITLLPAMADDAAHVTMLQRSPTYVLGLPEVDPLTRVLQLLRAPARLTHKIVRARNIALQRGSYAFCRKYPRLARRILLGLVRARVGKDVDMRHFSPNYKPWDQRLCVVPGGDLFKVLKSGKASITTDRIDTFTADGIRLKSGEELKADIVITATGLTVQLMGGMALTVDGRPVDVTNRVLYKAVLLEGVPNMSLVIGYTNASWTLKADLAADYTARLLAHMRRHGHDIATPLASPGDRSEFSVMGEALTSGYIARANEVMPRQGTRDPWRLWNNYYRDRALLRDAPIDDGPLRFDKAGTPTSARTFPADTADTAAGSADEADSADAAGAQEAPRVA
;
A
#
# COMPACT_ATOMS: atom_id res chain seq x y z
N MET A 1 -26.67 -3.29 23.35
CA MET A 1 -26.03 -2.08 22.76
C MET A 1 -26.90 -1.59 21.62
N GLU A 2 -27.14 -0.29 21.52
CA GLU A 2 -27.93 0.29 20.44
C GLU A 2 -27.11 0.28 19.15
N GLN A 3 -27.65 -0.33 18.07
CA GLN A 3 -26.99 -0.42 16.78
C GLN A 3 -27.09 0.94 16.06
N GLN A 4 -25.95 1.53 15.68
CA GLN A 4 -25.93 2.78 14.93
C GLN A 4 -26.21 2.53 13.44
N HIS A 5 -27.21 3.24 12.88
CA HIS A 5 -27.60 3.11 11.47
C HIS A 5 -27.02 4.24 10.63
N VAL A 6 -26.29 3.88 9.55
CA VAL A 6 -25.72 4.85 8.60
C VAL A 6 -25.98 4.42 7.16
N ASP A 7 -25.88 5.35 6.21
CA ASP A 7 -25.91 5.03 4.79
C ASP A 7 -24.57 4.49 4.33
N VAL A 8 -23.47 5.13 4.75
CA VAL A 8 -22.10 4.76 4.34
C VAL A 8 -21.19 4.66 5.55
N LEU A 9 -20.51 3.54 5.67
CA LEU A 9 -19.45 3.32 6.66
C LEU A 9 -18.11 3.19 5.96
N VAL A 10 -17.15 4.03 6.31
CA VAL A 10 -15.78 4.01 5.78
C VAL A 10 -14.85 3.43 6.84
N ILE A 11 -14.06 2.42 6.49
CA ILE A 11 -13.09 1.80 7.39
C ILE A 11 -11.70 2.33 7.07
N GLY A 12 -11.15 3.12 7.99
CA GLY A 12 -9.84 3.78 7.90
C GLY A 12 -9.95 5.25 7.50
N ALA A 13 -9.29 6.13 8.25
CA ALA A 13 -9.18 7.57 7.99
C ALA A 13 -7.79 7.97 7.46
N GLY A 14 -7.13 7.08 6.73
CA GLY A 14 -5.95 7.40 5.93
C GLY A 14 -6.30 8.24 4.70
N ILE A 15 -5.30 8.54 3.86
CA ILE A 15 -5.49 9.33 2.63
C ILE A 15 -6.60 8.78 1.72
N SER A 16 -6.76 7.46 1.64
CA SER A 16 -7.82 6.81 0.85
C SER A 16 -9.20 7.01 1.45
N GLY A 17 -9.36 6.86 2.77
CA GLY A 17 -10.65 7.00 3.44
C GLY A 17 -11.14 8.45 3.47
N VAL A 18 -10.23 9.40 3.69
CA VAL A 18 -10.57 10.83 3.59
C VAL A 18 -11.00 11.18 2.16
N SER A 19 -10.28 10.69 1.12
CA SER A 19 -10.72 10.87 -0.28
C SER A 19 -12.12 10.30 -0.51
N ALA A 20 -12.37 9.06 -0.07
CA ALA A 20 -13.67 8.39 -0.26
C ALA A 20 -14.80 9.17 0.44
N ALA A 21 -14.62 9.58 1.68
CA ALA A 21 -15.59 10.36 2.42
C ALA A 21 -15.90 11.71 1.75
N CYS A 22 -14.86 12.44 1.30
CA CYS A 22 -15.04 13.70 0.57
C CYS A 22 -15.85 13.53 -0.72
N HIS A 23 -15.56 12.48 -1.51
CA HIS A 23 -16.30 12.20 -2.74
C HIS A 23 -17.76 11.83 -2.45
N VAL A 24 -18.02 11.00 -1.44
CA VAL A 24 -19.39 10.61 -1.05
C VAL A 24 -20.19 11.82 -0.59
N LEU A 25 -19.66 12.66 0.30
CA LEU A 25 -20.35 13.85 0.81
C LEU A 25 -20.72 14.83 -0.31
N ARG A 26 -19.89 14.93 -1.35
CA ARG A 26 -20.14 15.78 -2.52
C ARG A 26 -21.17 15.19 -3.48
N ALA A 27 -21.14 13.86 -3.72
CA ALA A 27 -21.98 13.21 -4.72
C ALA A 27 -23.35 12.79 -4.18
N VAL A 28 -23.47 12.56 -2.87
CA VAL A 28 -24.69 12.08 -2.21
C VAL A 28 -25.04 13.01 -1.03
N PRO A 29 -25.47 14.26 -1.29
CA PRO A 29 -25.81 15.18 -0.21
C PRO A 29 -26.88 14.61 0.74
N GLY A 30 -26.66 14.77 2.05
CA GLY A 30 -27.57 14.27 3.08
C GLY A 30 -27.42 12.78 3.41
N ALA A 31 -26.48 12.06 2.81
CA ALA A 31 -26.14 10.71 3.26
C ALA A 31 -25.52 10.76 4.67
N SER A 32 -25.99 9.89 5.55
CA SER A 32 -25.35 9.66 6.84
C SER A 32 -24.07 8.86 6.62
N LEU A 33 -22.92 9.46 7.00
CA LEU A 33 -21.59 8.86 6.81
C LEU A 33 -20.83 8.87 8.13
N VAL A 34 -20.22 7.72 8.46
CA VAL A 34 -19.27 7.57 9.56
C VAL A 34 -17.97 7.00 9.01
N VAL A 35 -16.85 7.47 9.53
CA VAL A 35 -15.51 6.95 9.26
C VAL A 35 -14.96 6.34 10.54
N LEU A 36 -14.62 5.06 10.52
CA LEU A 36 -13.98 4.38 11.65
C LEU A 36 -12.47 4.42 11.48
N GLU A 37 -11.77 4.90 12.50
CA GLU A 37 -10.31 4.92 12.53
C GLU A 37 -9.81 4.30 13.84
N ARG A 38 -8.97 3.26 13.72
CA ARG A 38 -8.44 2.57 14.91
C ARG A 38 -7.42 3.41 15.68
N ARG A 39 -6.75 4.35 15.02
CA ARG A 39 -5.77 5.24 15.64
C ARG A 39 -6.45 6.48 16.25
N THR A 40 -5.63 7.35 16.84
CA THR A 40 -6.09 8.58 17.50
C THR A 40 -6.15 9.80 16.60
N ARG A 41 -5.64 9.67 15.35
CA ARG A 41 -5.56 10.75 14.37
C ARG A 41 -5.83 10.23 12.96
N VAL A 42 -6.24 11.12 12.06
CA VAL A 42 -6.28 10.84 10.63
C VAL A 42 -4.86 10.78 10.06
N GLY A 43 -4.68 10.11 8.91
CA GLY A 43 -3.39 10.05 8.22
C GLY A 43 -2.96 8.63 7.85
N GLY A 44 -3.42 7.60 8.57
CA GLY A 44 -3.09 6.21 8.29
C GLY A 44 -1.57 5.96 8.30
N THR A 45 -0.97 5.58 7.16
CA THR A 45 0.47 5.37 7.00
C THR A 45 1.31 6.56 7.50
N TRP A 46 0.85 7.79 7.29
CA TRP A 46 1.58 9.02 7.65
C TRP A 46 1.48 9.38 9.13
N ASP A 47 0.54 8.79 9.85
CA ASP A 47 0.49 8.82 11.31
C ASP A 47 1.21 7.61 11.94
N LEU A 48 1.23 6.45 11.25
CA LEU A 48 1.86 5.23 11.75
C LEU A 48 3.39 5.33 11.79
N PHE A 49 4.00 5.73 10.66
CA PHE A 49 5.46 5.76 10.54
C PHE A 49 6.02 7.09 11.03
N ARG A 50 6.95 7.01 11.99
CA ARG A 50 7.56 8.18 12.66
C ARG A 50 9.09 8.16 12.65
N TYR A 51 9.68 7.24 11.87
CA TYR A 51 11.13 7.14 11.77
C TYR A 51 11.73 8.40 11.10
N PRO A 52 12.98 8.78 11.42
CA PRO A 52 13.64 9.97 10.87
C PRO A 52 13.63 10.02 9.35
N GLY A 53 13.28 11.18 8.81
CA GLY A 53 13.26 11.42 7.38
C GLY A 53 12.09 10.78 6.62
N ILE A 54 11.07 10.19 7.30
CA ILE A 54 9.88 9.66 6.63
C ILE A 54 9.28 10.67 5.65
N ARG A 55 9.11 10.26 4.40
CA ARG A 55 8.64 11.10 3.30
C ARG A 55 7.95 10.30 2.22
N SER A 56 7.23 10.97 1.31
CA SER A 56 6.67 10.33 0.13
C SER A 56 7.78 9.84 -0.82
N ASP A 57 7.49 8.79 -1.57
CA ASP A 57 8.28 8.31 -2.71
C ASP A 57 7.65 8.71 -4.06
N SER A 58 6.60 9.50 -4.01
CA SER A 58 5.86 10.01 -5.15
C SER A 58 5.77 11.54 -5.06
N ASP A 59 5.75 12.21 -6.22
CA ASP A 59 5.59 13.66 -6.25
C ASP A 59 4.22 14.09 -5.70
N MET A 60 4.20 15.19 -4.99
CA MET A 60 3.00 15.63 -4.27
C MET A 60 1.86 16.12 -5.16
N HIS A 61 2.11 16.53 -6.39
CA HIS A 61 1.03 16.90 -7.32
C HIS A 61 0.24 15.68 -7.80
N THR A 62 0.87 14.49 -7.84
CA THR A 62 0.17 13.23 -8.14
C THR A 62 -0.25 12.49 -6.87
N PHE A 63 0.46 12.69 -5.76
CA PHE A 63 0.13 12.07 -4.48
C PHE A 63 -0.99 12.82 -3.73
N GLY A 64 -1.10 14.13 -3.86
CA GLY A 64 -2.23 14.90 -3.35
C GLY A 64 -3.54 14.57 -4.08
N PHE A 65 -4.67 14.94 -3.47
CA PHE A 65 -6.00 14.75 -4.04
C PHE A 65 -6.18 15.56 -5.32
N GLY A 66 -6.92 15.03 -6.29
CA GLY A 66 -7.24 15.73 -7.54
C GLY A 66 -8.11 16.99 -7.32
N PHE A 67 -8.88 17.00 -6.26
CA PHE A 67 -9.79 18.09 -5.89
C PHE A 67 -9.19 19.14 -4.94
N ARG A 68 -8.04 18.83 -4.27
CA ARG A 68 -7.36 19.74 -3.35
C ARG A 68 -5.92 19.97 -3.82
N PRO A 69 -5.57 21.19 -4.30
CA PRO A 69 -4.23 21.48 -4.79
C PRO A 69 -3.15 21.35 -3.71
N TRP A 70 -1.99 20.83 -4.10
CA TRP A 70 -0.77 20.92 -3.33
C TRP A 70 -0.06 22.25 -3.67
N HIS A 71 0.40 22.98 -2.68
CA HIS A 71 0.93 24.33 -2.85
C HIS A 71 2.45 24.44 -2.75
N ASP A 72 3.13 23.48 -2.13
CA ASP A 72 4.60 23.50 -2.01
C ASP A 72 5.25 23.13 -3.35
N ALA A 73 6.36 23.77 -3.66
CA ALA A 73 7.15 23.48 -4.87
C ALA A 73 8.09 22.28 -4.69
N ARG A 74 8.29 21.77 -3.48
CA ARG A 74 9.05 20.54 -3.23
C ARG A 74 8.37 19.36 -3.92
N ILE A 75 9.17 18.54 -4.60
CA ILE A 75 8.64 17.36 -5.32
C ILE A 75 8.09 16.33 -4.34
N LEU A 76 8.87 16.01 -3.30
CA LEU A 76 8.48 15.08 -2.25
C LEU A 76 8.20 15.85 -0.96
N ALA A 77 7.28 15.35 -0.14
CA ALA A 77 6.95 15.94 1.14
C ALA A 77 7.28 15.01 2.30
N ASP A 78 7.63 15.60 3.42
CA ASP A 78 7.84 14.93 4.69
C ASP A 78 6.52 14.35 5.21
N GLY A 79 6.57 13.26 5.95
CA GLY A 79 5.39 12.56 6.45
C GLY A 79 4.46 13.45 7.27
N ALA A 80 5.01 14.31 8.12
CA ALA A 80 4.23 15.25 8.93
C ALA A 80 3.43 16.25 8.08
N LYS A 81 4.01 16.75 6.97
CA LYS A 81 3.29 17.63 6.04
C LYS A 81 2.18 16.91 5.29
N ILE A 82 2.39 15.63 4.97
CA ILE A 82 1.35 14.83 4.31
C ILE A 82 0.22 14.55 5.28
N GLN A 83 0.53 14.20 6.53
CA GLN A 83 -0.46 13.99 7.57
C GLN A 83 -1.29 15.25 7.78
N GLN A 84 -0.65 16.42 7.92
CA GLN A 84 -1.33 17.71 8.06
C GLN A 84 -2.23 18.01 6.85
N TYR A 85 -1.75 17.75 5.63
CA TYR A 85 -2.55 17.93 4.40
C TYR A 85 -3.81 17.04 4.40
N VAL A 86 -3.72 15.81 4.90
CA VAL A 86 -4.87 14.89 5.02
C VAL A 86 -5.83 15.39 6.10
N GLU A 87 -5.32 15.85 7.24
CA GLU A 87 -6.10 16.41 8.35
C GLU A 87 -6.84 17.69 7.95
N ASP A 88 -6.14 18.63 7.32
CA ASP A 88 -6.74 19.85 6.78
C ASP A 88 -7.84 19.55 5.75
N THR A 89 -7.62 18.53 4.90
CA THR A 89 -8.64 18.11 3.93
C THR A 89 -9.86 17.54 4.62
N ALA A 90 -9.65 16.71 5.62
CA ALA A 90 -10.75 16.11 6.40
C ALA A 90 -11.56 17.18 7.15
N ALA A 91 -10.89 18.19 7.70
CA ALA A 91 -11.54 19.30 8.41
C ALA A 91 -12.34 20.19 7.46
N ASP A 92 -11.70 20.66 6.37
CA ASP A 92 -12.34 21.60 5.43
C ASP A 92 -13.57 21.01 4.71
N ASP A 93 -13.57 19.70 4.46
CA ASP A 93 -14.69 19.00 3.80
C ASP A 93 -15.70 18.38 4.81
N GLY A 94 -15.55 18.67 6.12
CA GLY A 94 -16.47 18.18 7.17
C GLY A 94 -16.39 16.66 7.39
N VAL A 95 -15.31 16.02 6.99
CA VAL A 95 -15.08 14.59 7.23
C VAL A 95 -14.63 14.35 8.67
N LEU A 96 -13.82 15.26 9.23
CA LEU A 96 -13.22 15.08 10.56
C LEU A 96 -14.27 14.91 11.67
N GLU A 97 -15.39 15.62 11.58
CA GLU A 97 -16.51 15.52 12.53
C GLU A 97 -17.21 14.15 12.50
N ARG A 98 -17.04 13.42 11.40
CA ARG A 98 -17.61 12.10 11.15
C ARG A 98 -16.69 10.95 11.49
N VAL A 99 -15.44 11.25 11.88
CA VAL A 99 -14.49 10.22 12.29
C VAL A 99 -14.77 9.76 13.72
N ARG A 100 -14.77 8.46 13.91
CA ARG A 100 -14.78 7.81 15.21
C ARG A 100 -13.41 7.17 15.41
N PHE A 101 -12.60 7.81 16.24
CA PHE A 101 -11.25 7.34 16.57
C PHE A 101 -11.28 6.17 17.54
N ARG A 102 -10.19 5.40 17.57
CA ARG A 102 -10.00 4.20 18.40
C ARG A 102 -11.03 3.12 18.13
N ARG A 103 -11.57 3.08 16.92
CA ARG A 103 -12.61 2.15 16.48
C ARG A 103 -12.04 1.19 15.43
N ARG A 104 -11.81 -0.05 15.87
CA ARG A 104 -11.31 -1.14 15.04
C ARG A 104 -12.47 -2.00 14.55
N ALA A 105 -12.68 -2.06 13.25
CA ALA A 105 -13.63 -2.99 12.65
C ALA A 105 -13.08 -4.43 12.71
N ILE A 106 -13.84 -5.34 13.30
CA ILE A 106 -13.44 -6.73 13.55
C ILE A 106 -14.07 -7.67 12.52
N SER A 107 -15.36 -7.50 12.25
CA SER A 107 -16.10 -8.30 11.28
C SER A 107 -17.18 -7.48 10.60
N ALA A 108 -17.58 -7.92 9.41
CA ALA A 108 -18.72 -7.35 8.69
C ALA A 108 -19.50 -8.48 8.01
N ASP A 109 -20.81 -8.53 8.28
CA ASP A 109 -21.75 -9.45 7.64
C ASP A 109 -22.78 -8.68 6.81
N PHE A 110 -22.91 -9.05 5.52
CA PHE A 110 -23.94 -8.50 4.64
C PHE A 110 -25.17 -9.40 4.63
N SER A 111 -26.34 -8.81 4.87
CA SER A 111 -27.61 -9.53 4.74
C SER A 111 -28.36 -9.09 3.49
N HIS A 112 -28.64 -10.01 2.59
CA HIS A 112 -29.51 -9.76 1.42
C HIS A 112 -30.96 -9.46 1.82
N ALA A 113 -31.42 -10.00 2.97
CA ALA A 113 -32.77 -9.74 3.44
C ALA A 113 -32.99 -8.26 3.78
N THR A 114 -31.98 -7.61 4.35
CA THR A 114 -32.03 -6.20 4.76
C THR A 114 -31.32 -5.25 3.79
N GLY A 115 -30.50 -5.77 2.87
CA GLY A 115 -29.62 -4.97 1.99
C GLY A 115 -28.56 -4.17 2.76
N ARG A 116 -28.13 -4.66 3.93
CA ARG A 116 -27.25 -3.92 4.85
C ARG A 116 -26.12 -4.78 5.38
N TRP A 117 -25.03 -4.12 5.68
CA TRP A 117 -23.91 -4.63 6.46
C TRP A 117 -24.21 -4.45 7.95
N THR A 118 -23.86 -5.46 8.74
CA THR A 118 -23.66 -5.35 10.20
C THR A 118 -22.18 -5.44 10.45
N VAL A 119 -21.59 -4.38 11.04
CA VAL A 119 -20.14 -4.27 11.29
C VAL A 119 -19.92 -4.24 12.78
N GLU A 120 -19.19 -5.24 13.30
CA GLU A 120 -18.75 -5.28 14.68
C GLU A 120 -17.43 -4.52 14.83
N VAL A 121 -17.39 -3.66 15.84
CA VAL A 121 -16.32 -2.72 16.09
C VAL A 121 -15.88 -2.81 17.53
N GLU A 122 -14.58 -2.76 17.77
CA GLU A 122 -13.96 -2.73 19.09
C GLU A 122 -13.41 -1.32 19.36
N ASP A 123 -13.71 -0.76 20.51
CA ASP A 123 -13.05 0.44 21.02
C ASP A 123 -11.70 0.05 21.63
N GLU A 124 -10.59 0.40 20.96
CA GLU A 124 -9.23 0.06 21.41
C GLU A 124 -8.81 0.78 22.73
N SER A 125 -9.67 1.61 23.32
CA SER A 125 -9.41 2.24 24.62
C SER A 125 -10.09 1.56 25.78
N THR A 126 -11.21 0.86 25.55
CA THR A 126 -12.04 0.24 26.60
C THR A 126 -12.27 -1.25 26.37
N ASP A 127 -11.88 -1.79 25.22
CA ASP A 127 -12.16 -3.14 24.72
C ASP A 127 -13.68 -3.42 24.60
N GLU A 128 -14.51 -2.38 24.66
CA GLU A 128 -15.95 -2.49 24.47
C GLU A 128 -16.28 -2.70 22.98
N ARG A 129 -17.38 -3.41 22.72
CA ARG A 129 -17.85 -3.66 21.36
C ARG A 129 -19.06 -2.78 21.03
N GLU A 130 -19.06 -2.28 19.81
CA GLU A 130 -20.13 -1.52 19.20
C GLU A 130 -20.58 -2.20 17.91
N SER A 131 -21.81 -1.96 17.46
CA SER A 131 -22.31 -2.47 16.19
C SER A 131 -22.86 -1.35 15.32
N TYR A 132 -22.47 -1.36 14.04
CA TYR A 132 -22.95 -0.43 13.01
C TYR A 132 -23.76 -1.19 11.96
N SER A 133 -24.90 -0.62 11.57
CA SER A 133 -25.65 -1.07 10.40
C SER A 133 -25.44 -0.07 9.25
N ALA A 134 -24.86 -0.51 8.13
CA ALA A 134 -24.54 0.35 7.00
C ALA A 134 -25.16 -0.18 5.70
N ARG A 135 -25.66 0.72 4.84
CA ARG A 135 -26.11 0.34 3.48
C ARG A 135 -24.93 0.03 2.57
N TYR A 136 -23.81 0.70 2.78
CA TYR A 136 -22.61 0.55 1.96
C TYR A 136 -21.34 0.62 2.80
N LEU A 137 -20.38 -0.26 2.51
CA LEU A 137 -19.11 -0.36 3.19
C LEU A 137 -17.96 0.07 2.27
N ILE A 138 -17.07 0.95 2.74
CA ILE A 138 -15.88 1.36 1.99
C ILE A 138 -14.64 0.96 2.77
N GLY A 139 -13.90 -0.03 2.27
CA GLY A 139 -12.63 -0.48 2.83
C GLY A 139 -11.48 0.41 2.36
N SER A 140 -10.92 1.18 3.30
CA SER A 140 -9.81 2.12 3.06
C SER A 140 -8.67 1.95 4.06
N THR A 141 -8.48 0.71 4.54
CA THR A 141 -7.50 0.35 5.59
C THR A 141 -6.05 0.34 5.09
N GLY A 142 -5.80 0.59 3.82
CA GLY A 142 -4.52 0.31 3.21
C GLY A 142 -4.30 -1.19 2.99
N TYR A 143 -3.03 -1.61 2.95
CA TYR A 143 -2.67 -3.01 2.71
C TYR A 143 -1.52 -3.49 3.62
N TYR A 144 -1.25 -2.78 4.71
CA TYR A 144 -0.26 -3.17 5.71
C TYR A 144 -0.93 -3.64 6.99
N ASP A 145 -0.37 -4.67 7.59
CA ASP A 145 -0.69 -5.05 8.96
C ASP A 145 -0.03 -4.04 9.92
N TYR A 146 -0.85 -3.33 10.69
CA TYR A 146 -0.38 -2.32 11.64
C TYR A 146 0.11 -2.94 12.96
N ASP A 147 -0.31 -4.17 13.24
CA ASP A 147 0.02 -4.87 14.48
C ASP A 147 1.30 -5.68 14.35
N THR A 148 1.54 -6.28 13.17
CA THR A 148 2.63 -7.24 12.97
C THR A 148 3.60 -6.76 11.90
N PRO A 149 4.71 -6.08 12.28
CA PRO A 149 5.77 -5.73 11.36
C PRO A 149 6.45 -6.99 10.79
N TYR A 150 6.86 -6.95 9.54
CA TYR A 150 7.61 -8.07 8.96
C TYR A 150 9.06 -8.07 9.46
N ARG A 151 9.35 -9.00 10.37
CA ARG A 151 10.67 -9.17 10.96
C ARG A 151 11.16 -10.60 10.76
N PRO A 152 12.09 -10.85 9.82
CA PRO A 152 12.74 -12.14 9.73
C PRO A 152 13.55 -12.41 11.00
N GLN A 153 13.65 -13.66 11.41
CA GLN A 153 14.53 -14.08 12.49
C GLN A 153 15.96 -14.19 11.95
N PHE A 154 16.89 -13.59 12.65
CA PHE A 154 18.30 -13.66 12.32
C PHE A 154 19.06 -14.57 13.30
N PRO A 155 20.01 -15.41 12.83
CA PRO A 155 20.85 -16.19 13.74
C PRO A 155 21.59 -15.29 14.73
N GLY A 156 21.71 -15.70 16.00
CA GLY A 156 22.43 -14.97 17.04
C GLY A 156 21.79 -13.66 17.49
N GLU A 157 20.57 -13.34 17.07
CA GLU A 157 19.90 -12.07 17.41
C GLU A 157 19.75 -11.85 18.93
N ALA A 158 19.56 -12.93 19.69
CA ALA A 158 19.45 -12.88 21.14
C ALA A 158 20.76 -12.50 21.85
N ASP A 159 21.90 -12.66 21.19
CA ASP A 159 23.21 -12.33 21.74
C ASP A 159 23.57 -10.84 21.57
N PHE A 160 22.84 -10.13 20.71
CA PHE A 160 23.10 -8.72 20.42
C PHE A 160 22.74 -7.84 21.64
N ARG A 161 23.71 -7.06 22.10
CA ARG A 161 23.59 -6.21 23.30
C ARG A 161 23.09 -4.79 22.98
N GLY A 162 23.08 -4.41 21.70
CA GLY A 162 22.62 -3.10 21.26
C GLY A 162 21.08 -3.02 21.15
N THR A 163 20.61 -1.93 20.59
CA THR A 163 19.17 -1.69 20.40
C THR A 163 18.73 -2.21 19.04
N LEU A 164 17.67 -3.03 19.01
CA LEU A 164 17.07 -3.54 17.78
C LEU A 164 15.72 -2.88 17.56
N VAL A 165 15.55 -2.19 16.42
CA VAL A 165 14.36 -1.37 16.11
C VAL A 165 13.75 -1.81 14.78
N HIS A 166 12.42 -1.85 14.73
CA HIS A 166 11.68 -1.92 13.46
C HIS A 166 11.04 -0.56 13.13
N PRO A 167 11.16 -0.03 11.89
CA PRO A 167 10.66 1.30 11.53
C PRO A 167 9.17 1.53 11.75
N GLN A 168 8.36 0.48 11.73
CA GLN A 168 6.92 0.54 12.00
C GLN A 168 6.60 0.79 13.48
N ARG A 169 7.55 0.48 14.38
CA ARG A 169 7.45 0.68 15.84
C ARG A 169 8.64 1.50 16.32
N TRP A 170 8.76 2.70 15.78
CA TRP A 170 9.87 3.59 16.10
C TRP A 170 9.73 4.12 17.53
N PRO A 171 10.73 3.90 18.42
CA PRO A 171 10.70 4.50 19.75
C PRO A 171 10.89 6.02 19.65
N GLU A 172 10.04 6.79 20.36
CA GLU A 172 10.09 8.25 20.29
C GLU A 172 11.35 8.84 20.94
N ASP A 173 11.94 8.10 21.90
CA ASP A 173 13.12 8.46 22.68
C ASP A 173 14.43 7.84 22.17
N LEU A 174 14.43 7.24 20.98
CA LEU A 174 15.63 6.61 20.42
C LEU A 174 16.69 7.66 20.07
N ASP A 175 17.75 7.73 20.91
CA ASP A 175 18.93 8.56 20.67
C ASP A 175 20.00 7.78 19.90
N HIS A 176 20.31 8.24 18.70
CA HIS A 176 21.34 7.69 17.82
C HIS A 176 22.59 8.58 17.73
N THR A 177 22.66 9.65 18.53
CA THR A 177 23.77 10.60 18.53
C THR A 177 25.08 9.91 18.90
N GLY A 178 26.09 10.01 18.04
CA GLY A 178 27.40 9.39 18.24
C GLY A 178 27.40 7.85 18.22
N ARG A 179 26.33 7.19 17.75
CA ARG A 179 26.19 5.73 17.67
C ARG A 179 26.51 5.18 16.29
N ASN A 180 26.99 3.95 16.23
CA ASN A 180 27.09 3.19 14.98
C ASN A 180 25.75 2.55 14.69
N VAL A 181 25.14 2.92 13.58
CA VAL A 181 23.82 2.44 13.18
C VAL A 181 23.93 1.54 11.96
N VAL A 182 23.36 0.34 12.02
CA VAL A 182 23.22 -0.55 10.86
C VAL A 182 21.75 -0.65 10.46
N VAL A 183 21.43 -0.24 9.22
CA VAL A 183 20.10 -0.33 8.64
C VAL A 183 20.03 -1.53 7.70
N ILE A 184 19.30 -2.58 8.07
CA ILE A 184 19.14 -3.79 7.26
C ILE A 184 18.02 -3.58 6.25
N GLY A 185 18.35 -3.49 4.97
CA GLY A 185 17.41 -3.32 3.86
C GLY A 185 17.95 -2.40 2.78
N SER A 186 17.27 -2.37 1.61
CA SER A 186 17.60 -1.51 0.46
C SER A 186 16.39 -0.78 -0.10
N GLY A 187 15.23 -0.88 0.55
CA GLY A 187 13.98 -0.24 0.13
C GLY A 187 13.89 1.24 0.52
N ALA A 188 12.74 1.85 0.25
CA ALA A 188 12.48 3.26 0.50
C ALA A 188 12.81 3.68 1.95
N THR A 189 12.47 2.85 2.94
CA THR A 189 12.75 3.11 4.35
C THR A 189 14.25 3.23 4.64
N ALA A 190 15.05 2.27 4.19
CA ALA A 190 16.50 2.29 4.40
C ALA A 190 17.15 3.50 3.72
N ILE A 191 16.79 3.76 2.46
CA ILE A 191 17.30 4.90 1.69
C ILE A 191 16.92 6.25 2.31
N THR A 192 15.81 6.31 3.03
CA THR A 192 15.35 7.50 3.73
C THR A 192 16.05 7.70 5.07
N LEU A 193 16.24 6.62 5.84
CA LEU A 193 16.91 6.66 7.15
C LEU A 193 18.37 7.10 7.06
N LEU A 194 19.12 6.59 6.06
CA LEU A 194 20.55 6.90 5.94
C LEU A 194 20.85 8.41 5.98
N PRO A 195 20.29 9.22 5.06
CA PRO A 195 20.59 10.66 5.08
C PRO A 195 20.00 11.38 6.31
N ALA A 196 18.91 10.86 6.88
CA ALA A 196 18.26 11.49 8.02
C ALA A 196 19.01 11.29 9.35
N MET A 197 19.81 10.22 9.47
CA MET A 197 20.55 9.90 10.68
C MET A 197 22.05 10.23 10.58
N ALA A 198 22.57 10.42 9.37
CA ALA A 198 24.01 10.50 9.12
C ALA A 198 24.69 11.74 9.72
N ASP A 199 23.95 12.79 10.05
CA ASP A 199 24.53 14.00 10.63
C ASP A 199 24.79 13.86 12.14
N ASP A 200 23.96 13.11 12.84
CA ASP A 200 23.99 12.95 14.29
C ASP A 200 24.66 11.64 14.73
N ALA A 201 24.57 10.57 13.94
CA ALA A 201 25.21 9.29 14.21
C ALA A 201 26.74 9.36 14.04
N ALA A 202 27.48 8.49 14.73
CA ALA A 202 28.91 8.31 14.46
C ALA A 202 29.14 7.79 13.04
N HIS A 203 28.36 6.79 12.63
CA HIS A 203 28.34 6.26 11.27
C HIS A 203 27.03 5.49 11.01
N VAL A 204 26.51 5.58 9.78
CA VAL A 204 25.33 4.81 9.35
C VAL A 204 25.70 3.87 8.22
N THR A 205 25.52 2.56 8.42
CA THR A 205 25.76 1.55 7.40
C THR A 205 24.45 0.97 6.88
N MET A 206 24.19 1.07 5.59
CA MET A 206 23.11 0.32 4.94
C MET A 206 23.59 -1.08 4.58
N LEU A 207 23.09 -2.10 5.26
CA LEU A 207 23.35 -3.50 4.94
C LEU A 207 22.24 -4.04 4.04
N GLN A 208 22.57 -4.41 2.82
CA GLN A 208 21.63 -4.93 1.85
C GLN A 208 22.04 -6.30 1.30
N ARG A 209 21.09 -7.20 1.17
CA ARG A 209 21.30 -8.49 0.50
C ARG A 209 21.44 -8.34 -1.02
N SER A 210 20.66 -7.44 -1.58
CA SER A 210 20.66 -7.12 -3.01
C SER A 210 20.38 -5.63 -3.20
N PRO A 211 21.06 -4.99 -4.17
CA PRO A 211 20.84 -3.58 -4.49
C PRO A 211 19.42 -3.30 -5.01
N THR A 212 19.02 -2.03 -4.93
CA THR A 212 17.83 -1.50 -5.60
C THR A 212 18.21 -0.40 -6.59
N TYR A 213 17.33 -0.11 -7.57
CA TYR A 213 17.50 1.05 -8.43
C TYR A 213 17.14 2.32 -7.67
N VAL A 214 18.03 3.30 -7.71
CA VAL A 214 17.85 4.60 -7.06
C VAL A 214 17.84 5.71 -8.12
N LEU A 215 16.87 6.61 -8.04
CA LEU A 215 16.75 7.76 -8.92
C LEU A 215 16.80 9.06 -8.10
N GLY A 216 17.80 9.89 -8.37
CA GLY A 216 17.85 11.22 -7.78
C GLY A 216 16.96 12.20 -8.55
N LEU A 217 16.01 12.82 -7.87
CA LEU A 217 15.19 13.91 -8.39
C LEU A 217 15.67 15.26 -7.87
N PRO A 218 15.35 16.37 -8.55
CA PRO A 218 15.49 17.70 -7.97
C PRO A 218 14.68 17.80 -6.67
N GLU A 219 15.10 18.65 -5.75
CA GLU A 219 14.33 18.90 -4.51
C GLU A 219 13.05 19.69 -4.82
N VAL A 220 13.16 20.66 -5.71
CA VAL A 220 12.08 21.56 -6.12
C VAL A 220 11.69 21.29 -7.56
N ASP A 221 10.40 21.26 -7.83
CA ASP A 221 9.87 21.13 -9.18
C ASP A 221 10.07 22.44 -9.99
N PRO A 222 10.88 22.41 -11.08
CA PRO A 222 11.19 23.62 -11.82
C PRO A 222 9.95 24.28 -12.45
N LEU A 223 8.99 23.48 -12.96
CA LEU A 223 7.79 24.02 -13.58
C LEU A 223 6.86 24.65 -12.53
N THR A 224 6.70 23.99 -11.38
CA THR A 224 5.94 24.56 -10.26
C THR A 224 6.52 25.91 -9.86
N ARG A 225 7.85 25.99 -9.72
CA ARG A 225 8.53 27.24 -9.36
C ARG A 225 8.32 28.35 -10.40
N VAL A 226 8.43 28.03 -11.69
CA VAL A 226 8.18 29.00 -12.76
C VAL A 226 6.74 29.50 -12.73
N LEU A 227 5.75 28.60 -12.60
CA LEU A 227 4.34 28.98 -12.54
C LEU A 227 4.02 29.83 -11.30
N GLN A 228 4.67 29.56 -10.16
CA GLN A 228 4.53 30.37 -8.95
C GLN A 228 5.14 31.78 -9.15
N LEU A 229 6.31 31.87 -9.79
CA LEU A 229 6.94 33.19 -10.13
C LEU A 229 6.05 34.00 -11.08
N LEU A 230 5.36 33.35 -12.00
CA LEU A 230 4.38 33.97 -12.90
C LEU A 230 3.02 34.24 -12.20
N ARG A 231 2.91 33.97 -10.89
CA ARG A 231 1.68 34.13 -10.08
C ARG A 231 0.48 33.40 -10.66
N ALA A 232 0.70 32.24 -11.30
CA ALA A 232 -0.38 31.40 -11.80
C ALA A 232 -1.25 30.91 -10.63
N PRO A 233 -2.60 30.85 -10.80
CA PRO A 233 -3.49 30.32 -9.76
C PRO A 233 -3.09 28.91 -9.34
N ALA A 234 -3.12 28.63 -8.03
CA ALA A 234 -2.68 27.36 -7.46
C ALA A 234 -3.39 26.14 -8.08
N ARG A 235 -4.69 26.24 -8.33
CA ARG A 235 -5.48 25.20 -9.00
C ARG A 235 -4.99 24.92 -10.43
N LEU A 236 -4.60 25.95 -11.17
CA LEU A 236 -4.07 25.81 -12.53
C LEU A 236 -2.67 25.19 -12.50
N THR A 237 -1.80 25.69 -11.62
CA THR A 237 -0.46 25.14 -11.39
C THR A 237 -0.55 23.65 -11.06
N HIS A 238 -1.39 23.27 -10.08
CA HIS A 238 -1.60 21.88 -9.70
C HIS A 238 -2.08 21.02 -10.89
N LYS A 239 -3.06 21.50 -11.65
CA LYS A 239 -3.62 20.77 -12.82
C LYS A 239 -2.56 20.54 -13.90
N ILE A 240 -1.75 21.54 -14.23
CA ILE A 240 -0.71 21.43 -15.26
C ILE A 240 0.41 20.49 -14.80
N VAL A 241 0.93 20.69 -13.58
CA VAL A 241 2.04 19.89 -13.05
C VAL A 241 1.61 18.44 -12.83
N ARG A 242 0.40 18.21 -12.30
CA ARG A 242 -0.17 16.88 -12.13
C ARG A 242 -0.29 16.15 -13.48
N ALA A 243 -0.83 16.80 -14.51
CA ALA A 243 -0.96 16.19 -15.85
C ALA A 243 0.41 15.83 -16.45
N ARG A 244 1.40 16.74 -16.35
CA ARG A 244 2.78 16.45 -16.77
C ARG A 244 3.38 15.28 -16.00
N ASN A 245 3.24 15.25 -14.67
CA ASN A 245 3.86 14.22 -13.84
C ASN A 245 3.23 12.84 -14.09
N ILE A 246 1.91 12.76 -14.29
CA ILE A 246 1.24 11.53 -14.72
C ILE A 246 1.83 11.03 -16.05
N ALA A 247 1.99 11.93 -17.03
CA ALA A 247 2.57 11.56 -18.33
C ALA A 247 4.02 11.10 -18.21
N LEU A 248 4.85 11.78 -17.40
CA LEU A 248 6.24 11.42 -17.15
C LEU A 248 6.38 10.08 -16.42
N GLN A 249 5.61 9.85 -15.36
CA GLN A 249 5.62 8.57 -14.62
C GLN A 249 5.27 7.41 -15.57
N ARG A 250 4.21 7.58 -16.35
CA ARG A 250 3.78 6.57 -17.30
C ARG A 250 4.80 6.35 -18.43
N GLY A 251 5.32 7.43 -19.01
CA GLY A 251 6.33 7.36 -20.07
C GLY A 251 7.62 6.69 -19.60
N SER A 252 8.11 7.04 -18.42
CA SER A 252 9.30 6.43 -17.82
C SER A 252 9.09 4.95 -17.51
N TYR A 253 7.94 4.58 -16.96
CA TYR A 253 7.59 3.17 -16.74
C TYR A 253 7.56 2.39 -18.07
N ALA A 254 6.83 2.89 -19.08
CA ALA A 254 6.75 2.25 -20.39
C ALA A 254 8.13 2.14 -21.07
N PHE A 255 8.96 3.16 -20.97
CA PHE A 255 10.33 3.15 -21.47
C PHE A 255 11.18 2.08 -20.77
N CYS A 256 11.15 2.00 -19.45
CA CYS A 256 11.88 1.01 -18.69
C CYS A 256 11.46 -0.43 -19.03
N ARG A 257 10.15 -0.66 -19.22
CA ARG A 257 9.63 -1.99 -19.60
C ARG A 257 9.96 -2.36 -21.04
N LYS A 258 9.93 -1.39 -21.97
CA LYS A 258 10.20 -1.63 -23.40
C LYS A 258 11.69 -1.75 -23.69
N TYR A 259 12.53 -0.96 -23.03
CA TYR A 259 13.98 -0.89 -23.26
C TYR A 259 14.80 -1.13 -21.98
N PRO A 260 14.67 -2.29 -21.30
CA PRO A 260 15.20 -2.49 -19.96
C PRO A 260 16.73 -2.37 -19.88
N ARG A 261 17.46 -2.83 -20.93
CA ARG A 261 18.93 -2.73 -20.96
C ARG A 261 19.41 -1.27 -21.06
N LEU A 262 18.75 -0.46 -21.89
CA LEU A 262 19.07 0.96 -22.05
C LEU A 262 18.68 1.74 -20.78
N ALA A 263 17.50 1.50 -20.24
CA ALA A 263 17.03 2.10 -18.99
C ALA A 263 18.00 1.80 -17.83
N ARG A 264 18.43 0.54 -17.68
CA ARG A 264 19.46 0.15 -16.71
C ARG A 264 20.74 0.97 -16.87
N ARG A 265 21.28 1.07 -18.12
CA ARG A 265 22.50 1.85 -18.39
C ARG A 265 22.34 3.31 -18.00
N ILE A 266 21.20 3.92 -18.34
CA ILE A 266 20.91 5.32 -17.99
C ILE A 266 20.81 5.48 -16.46
N LEU A 267 20.04 4.65 -15.77
CA LEU A 267 19.86 4.74 -14.32
C LEU A 267 21.18 4.60 -13.57
N LEU A 268 22.01 3.60 -13.92
CA LEU A 268 23.33 3.40 -13.31
C LEU A 268 24.29 4.54 -13.64
N GLY A 269 24.25 5.08 -14.86
CA GLY A 269 25.03 6.26 -15.26
C GLY A 269 24.68 7.50 -14.43
N LEU A 270 23.39 7.73 -14.18
CA LEU A 270 22.92 8.84 -13.33
C LEU A 270 23.37 8.68 -11.87
N VAL A 271 23.38 7.46 -11.33
CA VAL A 271 23.92 7.17 -9.99
C VAL A 271 25.41 7.43 -9.97
N ARG A 272 26.18 6.86 -10.92
CA ARG A 272 27.65 7.03 -10.99
C ARG A 272 28.05 8.49 -11.03
N ALA A 273 27.34 9.32 -11.78
CA ALA A 273 27.60 10.76 -11.86
C ALA A 273 27.42 11.49 -10.51
N ARG A 274 26.60 10.94 -9.61
CA ARG A 274 26.31 11.54 -8.29
C ARG A 274 27.16 11.01 -7.15
N VAL A 275 27.41 9.70 -7.11
CA VAL A 275 28.19 9.08 -6.01
C VAL A 275 29.70 9.30 -6.13
N GLY A 276 30.19 9.63 -7.34
CA GLY A 276 31.63 9.80 -7.60
C GLY A 276 32.35 8.48 -7.92
N LYS A 277 33.70 8.54 -8.01
CA LYS A 277 34.53 7.41 -8.47
C LYS A 277 34.81 6.40 -7.35
N ASP A 278 34.78 6.85 -6.11
CA ASP A 278 35.22 6.09 -4.93
C ASP A 278 34.16 5.10 -4.42
N VAL A 279 32.90 5.29 -4.82
CA VAL A 279 31.82 4.38 -4.43
C VAL A 279 31.71 3.21 -5.41
N ASP A 280 31.74 2.00 -4.89
CA ASP A 280 31.62 0.78 -5.68
C ASP A 280 30.18 0.65 -6.24
N MET A 281 30.08 0.59 -7.57
CA MET A 281 28.79 0.48 -8.26
C MET A 281 28.07 -0.86 -8.05
N ARG A 282 28.76 -1.90 -7.50
CA ARG A 282 28.08 -3.15 -7.11
C ARG A 282 26.92 -2.89 -6.15
N HIS A 283 27.05 -1.88 -5.29
CA HIS A 283 26.01 -1.49 -4.31
C HIS A 283 24.76 -0.85 -4.93
N PHE A 284 24.82 -0.46 -6.21
CA PHE A 284 23.72 0.15 -6.96
C PHE A 284 23.30 -0.63 -8.19
N SER A 285 23.85 -1.85 -8.38
CA SER A 285 23.67 -2.65 -9.60
C SER A 285 22.78 -3.87 -9.34
N PRO A 286 21.42 -3.71 -9.34
CA PRO A 286 20.51 -4.83 -9.18
C PRO A 286 20.68 -5.88 -10.28
N ASN A 287 20.40 -7.15 -9.97
CA ASN A 287 20.41 -8.25 -10.92
C ASN A 287 19.09 -8.43 -11.69
N TYR A 288 18.10 -7.58 -11.44
CA TYR A 288 16.77 -7.57 -12.06
C TYR A 288 16.58 -6.34 -12.97
N LYS A 289 15.54 -6.37 -13.82
CA LYS A 289 15.24 -5.26 -14.74
C LYS A 289 14.60 -4.07 -14.02
N PRO A 290 14.79 -2.82 -14.50
CA PRO A 290 14.07 -1.68 -13.97
C PRO A 290 12.55 -1.92 -13.96
N TRP A 291 11.92 -1.66 -12.81
CA TRP A 291 10.50 -1.91 -12.53
C TRP A 291 10.08 -3.38 -12.36
N ASP A 292 11.00 -4.34 -12.28
CA ASP A 292 10.66 -5.64 -11.68
C ASP A 292 10.48 -5.51 -10.17
N GLN A 293 11.17 -4.53 -9.57
CA GLN A 293 10.90 -4.02 -8.22
C GLN A 293 10.80 -2.49 -8.28
N ARG A 294 10.18 -1.88 -7.27
CA ARG A 294 9.96 -0.43 -7.25
C ARG A 294 11.28 0.34 -7.26
N LEU A 295 11.36 1.40 -8.07
CA LEU A 295 12.48 2.33 -8.02
C LEU A 295 12.38 3.21 -6.77
N CYS A 296 13.49 3.37 -6.05
CA CYS A 296 13.58 4.29 -4.93
C CYS A 296 13.98 5.69 -5.40
N VAL A 297 13.34 6.71 -4.83
CA VAL A 297 13.56 8.09 -5.22
C VAL A 297 14.23 8.86 -4.08
N VAL A 298 15.26 9.66 -4.40
CA VAL A 298 16.00 10.50 -3.45
C VAL A 298 15.96 11.98 -3.89
N PRO A 299 15.33 12.86 -3.08
CA PRO A 299 15.23 14.28 -3.40
C PRO A 299 16.58 14.98 -3.17
N GLY A 300 16.94 15.88 -4.07
CA GLY A 300 18.19 16.64 -3.97
C GLY A 300 19.46 15.78 -3.94
N GLY A 301 19.33 14.45 -4.12
CA GLY A 301 20.44 13.50 -4.05
C GLY A 301 21.04 13.34 -2.65
N ASP A 302 20.25 13.50 -1.60
CA ASP A 302 20.65 13.46 -0.19
C ASP A 302 21.44 12.18 0.16
N LEU A 303 20.94 10.99 -0.22
CA LEU A 303 21.65 9.72 -0.05
C LEU A 303 23.08 9.77 -0.65
N PHE A 304 23.21 10.29 -1.87
CA PHE A 304 24.51 10.36 -2.54
C PHE A 304 25.47 11.33 -1.85
N LYS A 305 24.94 12.39 -1.24
CA LYS A 305 25.75 13.38 -0.49
C LYS A 305 26.35 12.74 0.77
N VAL A 306 25.56 12.00 1.55
CA VAL A 306 26.06 11.39 2.80
C VAL A 306 27.02 10.23 2.51
N LEU A 307 26.84 9.48 1.44
CA LEU A 307 27.79 8.48 0.99
C LEU A 307 29.11 9.11 0.54
N LYS A 308 29.05 10.20 -0.22
CA LYS A 308 30.26 10.93 -0.68
C LYS A 308 31.03 11.59 0.45
N SER A 309 30.35 12.04 1.50
CA SER A 309 31.00 12.66 2.68
C SER A 309 31.63 11.64 3.62
N GLY A 310 31.39 10.33 3.41
CA GLY A 310 31.87 9.27 4.31
C GLY A 310 31.09 9.12 5.61
N LYS A 311 30.03 9.92 5.83
CA LYS A 311 29.15 9.82 7.02
C LYS A 311 28.27 8.56 6.99
N ALA A 312 28.05 7.99 5.83
CA ALA A 312 27.34 6.74 5.65
C ALA A 312 28.05 5.83 4.65
N SER A 313 27.78 4.53 4.74
CA SER A 313 28.30 3.51 3.82
C SER A 313 27.22 2.51 3.42
N ILE A 314 27.51 1.73 2.34
CA ILE A 314 26.64 0.63 1.91
C ILE A 314 27.49 -0.65 1.87
N THR A 315 27.01 -1.68 2.52
CA THR A 315 27.55 -3.04 2.42
C THR A 315 26.53 -3.95 1.74
N THR A 316 26.97 -4.67 0.70
CA THR A 316 26.13 -5.64 -0.02
C THR A 316 26.61 -7.03 0.28
N ASP A 317 25.96 -7.69 1.24
CA ASP A 317 26.29 -9.06 1.67
C ASP A 317 25.09 -9.69 2.39
N ARG A 318 25.23 -10.96 2.77
CA ARG A 318 24.26 -11.69 3.58
C ARG A 318 24.70 -11.74 5.02
N ILE A 319 23.76 -11.63 5.93
CA ILE A 319 23.99 -11.84 7.36
C ILE A 319 24.33 -13.31 7.60
N ASP A 320 25.41 -13.55 8.30
CA ASP A 320 25.76 -14.87 8.86
C ASP A 320 25.11 -15.04 10.22
N THR A 321 25.45 -14.17 11.16
CA THR A 321 24.89 -14.16 12.51
C THR A 321 25.03 -12.78 13.13
N PHE A 322 24.18 -12.46 14.10
CA PHE A 322 24.40 -11.36 15.01
C PHE A 322 25.48 -11.75 16.03
N THR A 323 26.26 -10.78 16.46
CA THR A 323 27.24 -10.89 17.54
C THR A 323 26.84 -9.96 18.69
N ALA A 324 27.54 -10.04 19.80
CA ALA A 324 27.26 -9.16 20.94
C ALA A 324 27.35 -7.65 20.58
N ASP A 325 28.24 -7.30 19.66
CA ASP A 325 28.59 -5.90 19.35
C ASP A 325 28.25 -5.52 17.88
N GLY A 326 27.50 -6.38 17.14
CA GLY A 326 27.18 -6.07 15.75
C GLY A 326 26.67 -7.25 14.93
N ILE A 327 27.03 -7.27 13.64
CA ILE A 327 26.57 -8.26 12.68
C ILE A 327 27.77 -8.83 11.91
N ARG A 328 27.98 -10.14 11.97
CA ARG A 328 28.93 -10.86 11.12
C ARG A 328 28.27 -11.24 9.80
N LEU A 329 28.95 -10.97 8.72
CA LEU A 329 28.52 -11.23 7.36
C LEU A 329 29.07 -12.57 6.84
N LYS A 330 28.49 -13.07 5.74
CA LYS A 330 28.97 -14.30 5.09
C LYS A 330 30.37 -14.17 4.50
N SER A 331 30.82 -12.95 4.18
CA SER A 331 32.21 -12.66 3.78
C SER A 331 33.23 -12.80 4.93
N GLY A 332 32.77 -12.89 6.17
CA GLY A 332 33.61 -12.83 7.36
C GLY A 332 33.80 -11.42 7.92
N GLU A 333 33.38 -10.37 7.21
CA GLU A 333 33.37 -8.99 7.71
C GLU A 333 32.43 -8.86 8.90
N GLU A 334 32.81 -8.06 9.89
CA GLU A 334 31.95 -7.73 11.04
C GLU A 334 31.62 -6.25 11.05
N LEU A 335 30.32 -5.94 11.00
CA LEU A 335 29.78 -4.59 11.11
C LEU A 335 29.48 -4.29 12.59
N LYS A 336 30.22 -3.37 13.18
CA LYS A 336 29.92 -2.87 14.53
C LYS A 336 28.63 -2.08 14.53
N ALA A 337 27.76 -2.31 15.51
CA ALA A 337 26.49 -1.62 15.65
C ALA A 337 26.11 -1.44 17.11
N ASP A 338 25.76 -0.22 17.49
CA ASP A 338 25.07 0.09 18.74
C ASP A 338 23.56 -0.02 18.56
N ILE A 339 23.09 0.30 17.34
CA ILE A 339 21.68 0.24 16.94
C ILE A 339 21.56 -0.51 15.61
N VAL A 340 20.65 -1.48 15.56
CA VAL A 340 20.29 -2.17 14.31
C VAL A 340 18.82 -1.87 13.98
N ILE A 341 18.59 -1.38 12.76
CA ILE A 341 17.24 -1.06 12.27
C ILE A 341 16.84 -2.06 11.19
N THR A 342 15.80 -2.86 11.45
CA THR A 342 15.31 -3.88 10.54
C THR A 342 14.31 -3.32 9.53
N ALA A 343 14.82 -2.62 8.48
CA ALA A 343 14.02 -2.09 7.38
C ALA A 343 13.71 -3.19 6.33
N THR A 344 13.25 -4.35 6.79
CA THR A 344 13.12 -5.61 6.02
C THR A 344 11.80 -5.77 5.30
N GLY A 345 10.94 -4.76 5.35
CA GLY A 345 9.63 -4.73 4.68
C GLY A 345 8.46 -4.83 5.66
N LEU A 346 7.28 -5.03 5.10
CA LEU A 346 6.01 -4.97 5.82
C LEU A 346 5.23 -6.27 5.63
N THR A 347 4.35 -6.57 6.56
CA THR A 347 3.34 -7.61 6.43
C THR A 347 2.14 -7.04 5.66
N VAL A 348 1.67 -7.78 4.67
CA VAL A 348 0.50 -7.38 3.86
C VAL A 348 -0.76 -7.96 4.50
N GLN A 349 -1.77 -7.11 4.65
CA GLN A 349 -3.07 -7.48 5.19
C GLN A 349 -4.16 -6.69 4.47
N LEU A 350 -5.22 -7.35 4.01
CA LEU A 350 -6.36 -6.70 3.39
C LEU A 350 -7.43 -6.40 4.43
N MET A 351 -8.19 -5.33 4.23
CA MET A 351 -9.32 -4.89 5.09
C MET A 351 -8.96 -4.75 6.58
N GLY A 352 -7.67 -4.52 6.90
CA GLY A 352 -7.21 -4.43 8.29
C GLY A 352 -7.41 -5.73 9.09
N GLY A 353 -7.55 -6.88 8.42
CA GLY A 353 -7.79 -8.19 9.02
C GLY A 353 -9.25 -8.44 9.41
N MET A 354 -10.18 -7.55 9.02
CA MET A 354 -11.61 -7.71 9.29
C MET A 354 -12.17 -8.95 8.58
N ALA A 355 -12.89 -9.80 9.30
CA ALA A 355 -13.58 -10.95 8.75
C ALA A 355 -14.82 -10.49 7.94
N LEU A 356 -14.99 -11.06 6.74
CA LEU A 356 -16.12 -10.75 5.86
C LEU A 356 -17.03 -11.97 5.72
N THR A 357 -18.35 -11.75 5.88
CA THR A 357 -19.38 -12.74 5.58
C THR A 357 -20.50 -12.13 4.73
N VAL A 358 -21.20 -12.97 3.99
CA VAL A 358 -22.42 -12.63 3.26
C VAL A 358 -23.49 -13.66 3.61
N ASP A 359 -24.60 -13.24 4.19
CA ASP A 359 -25.64 -14.10 4.76
C ASP A 359 -25.04 -15.18 5.68
N GLY A 360 -24.10 -14.78 6.55
CA GLY A 360 -23.40 -15.66 7.49
C GLY A 360 -22.34 -16.61 6.87
N ARG A 361 -22.11 -16.55 5.54
CA ARG A 361 -21.11 -17.38 4.88
C ARG A 361 -19.79 -16.62 4.70
N PRO A 362 -18.66 -17.19 5.13
CA PRO A 362 -17.36 -16.53 4.96
C PRO A 362 -17.02 -16.20 3.50
N VAL A 363 -16.39 -15.06 3.28
CA VAL A 363 -15.90 -14.63 1.98
C VAL A 363 -14.41 -14.94 1.85
N ASP A 364 -14.07 -15.90 1.00
CA ASP A 364 -12.67 -16.12 0.62
C ASP A 364 -12.24 -15.08 -0.41
N VAL A 365 -11.55 -14.04 0.07
CA VAL A 365 -11.07 -12.93 -0.75
C VAL A 365 -10.03 -13.39 -1.78
N THR A 366 -9.24 -14.41 -1.46
CA THR A 366 -8.11 -14.87 -2.28
C THR A 366 -8.55 -15.55 -3.57
N ASN A 367 -9.77 -16.07 -3.61
CA ASN A 367 -10.38 -16.70 -4.79
C ASN A 367 -11.30 -15.78 -5.58
N ARG A 368 -11.34 -14.48 -5.25
CA ARG A 368 -12.18 -13.48 -5.92
C ARG A 368 -11.37 -12.57 -6.82
N VAL A 369 -12.05 -11.96 -7.80
CA VAL A 369 -11.51 -10.90 -8.65
C VAL A 369 -12.09 -9.53 -8.30
N LEU A 370 -11.41 -8.48 -8.71
CA LEU A 370 -11.88 -7.10 -8.49
C LEU A 370 -12.51 -6.54 -9.77
N TYR A 371 -13.79 -6.21 -9.69
CA TYR A 371 -14.47 -5.45 -10.73
C TYR A 371 -13.97 -4.00 -10.73
N LYS A 372 -13.48 -3.54 -11.88
CA LYS A 372 -12.86 -2.21 -12.06
C LYS A 372 -11.77 -1.91 -11.01
N ALA A 373 -11.17 -2.96 -10.42
CA ALA A 373 -10.22 -2.86 -9.31
C ALA A 373 -10.76 -2.08 -8.06
N VAL A 374 -12.08 -2.10 -7.85
CA VAL A 374 -12.78 -1.39 -6.75
C VAL A 374 -13.73 -2.30 -6.00
N LEU A 375 -14.57 -3.09 -6.69
CA LEU A 375 -15.57 -3.93 -6.05
C LEU A 375 -15.12 -5.39 -6.05
N LEU A 376 -15.31 -6.09 -4.93
CA LEU A 376 -14.96 -7.50 -4.82
C LEU A 376 -16.10 -8.36 -5.39
N GLU A 377 -15.77 -9.26 -6.30
CA GLU A 377 -16.72 -10.19 -6.92
C GLU A 377 -17.60 -10.90 -5.89
N GLY A 378 -18.92 -10.92 -6.14
CA GLY A 378 -19.88 -11.59 -5.28
C GLY A 378 -20.09 -10.97 -3.91
N VAL A 379 -19.45 -9.85 -3.61
CA VAL A 379 -19.61 -9.13 -2.34
C VAL A 379 -20.46 -7.89 -2.58
N PRO A 380 -21.69 -7.83 -2.04
CA PRO A 380 -22.59 -6.73 -2.28
C PRO A 380 -22.17 -5.46 -1.55
N ASN A 381 -22.48 -4.30 -2.12
CA ASN A 381 -22.39 -2.99 -1.46
C ASN A 381 -21.06 -2.73 -0.75
N MET A 382 -19.94 -3.14 -1.33
CA MET A 382 -18.62 -2.92 -0.76
C MET A 382 -17.61 -2.45 -1.83
N SER A 383 -16.84 -1.42 -1.49
CA SER A 383 -15.70 -0.95 -2.28
C SER A 383 -14.39 -1.12 -1.53
N LEU A 384 -13.32 -1.46 -2.25
CA LEU A 384 -11.94 -1.47 -1.77
C LEU A 384 -11.16 -0.35 -2.46
N VAL A 385 -10.48 0.47 -1.68
CA VAL A 385 -9.66 1.56 -2.22
C VAL A 385 -8.19 1.14 -2.21
N ILE A 386 -7.74 0.56 -3.33
CA ILE A 386 -6.36 0.09 -3.55
C ILE A 386 -5.69 1.00 -4.57
N GLY A 387 -4.48 1.48 -4.26
CA GLY A 387 -3.69 2.35 -5.13
C GLY A 387 -2.86 1.60 -6.17
N TYR A 388 -2.04 2.35 -6.92
CA TYR A 388 -1.11 1.78 -7.89
C TYR A 388 0.14 1.21 -7.23
N THR A 389 0.68 0.15 -7.81
CA THR A 389 2.00 -0.39 -7.46
C THR A 389 3.14 0.30 -8.23
N ASN A 390 2.86 0.90 -9.39
CA ASN A 390 3.82 1.49 -10.33
C ASN A 390 3.69 3.01 -10.53
N ALA A 391 2.82 3.64 -9.77
CA ALA A 391 2.57 5.08 -9.81
C ALA A 391 2.13 5.58 -8.42
N SER A 392 1.83 6.86 -8.31
CA SER A 392 1.34 7.47 -7.09
C SER A 392 0.03 6.82 -6.63
N TRP A 393 -0.04 6.44 -5.35
CA TRP A 393 -1.17 5.74 -4.73
C TRP A 393 -2.50 6.43 -4.95
N THR A 394 -2.53 7.73 -4.70
CA THR A 394 -3.76 8.54 -4.67
C THR A 394 -4.38 8.71 -6.05
N LEU A 395 -3.61 8.57 -7.13
CA LEU A 395 -4.17 8.60 -8.48
C LEU A 395 -5.25 7.54 -8.69
N LYS A 396 -5.05 6.32 -8.16
CA LYS A 396 -6.04 5.25 -8.23
C LYS A 396 -7.09 5.39 -7.13
N ALA A 397 -6.68 5.71 -5.92
CA ALA A 397 -7.58 5.88 -4.79
C ALA A 397 -8.64 6.95 -5.05
N ASP A 398 -8.27 8.07 -5.68
CA ASP A 398 -9.17 9.15 -6.05
C ASP A 398 -10.18 8.73 -7.13
N LEU A 399 -9.74 7.94 -8.12
CA LEU A 399 -10.63 7.36 -9.14
C LEU A 399 -11.60 6.33 -8.53
N ALA A 400 -11.14 5.50 -7.61
CA ALA A 400 -11.96 4.51 -6.92
C ALA A 400 -13.01 5.19 -6.02
N ALA A 401 -12.61 6.25 -5.31
CA ALA A 401 -13.50 7.06 -4.48
C ALA A 401 -14.58 7.77 -5.32
N ASP A 402 -14.20 8.40 -6.45
CA ASP A 402 -15.15 9.02 -7.39
C ASP A 402 -16.14 7.99 -7.96
N TYR A 403 -15.64 6.82 -8.38
CA TYR A 403 -16.49 5.74 -8.87
C TYR A 403 -17.50 5.26 -7.83
N THR A 404 -17.02 5.01 -6.60
CA THR A 404 -17.88 4.59 -5.46
C THR A 404 -18.97 5.63 -5.17
N ALA A 405 -18.61 6.90 -5.14
CA ALA A 405 -19.55 7.99 -4.90
C ALA A 405 -20.60 8.09 -6.01
N ARG A 406 -20.21 7.93 -7.27
CA ARG A 406 -21.14 7.89 -8.42
C ARG A 406 -22.02 6.64 -8.41
N LEU A 407 -21.49 5.49 -7.98
CA LEU A 407 -22.28 4.27 -7.79
C LEU A 407 -23.37 4.47 -6.73
N LEU A 408 -23.03 5.04 -5.59
CA LEU A 408 -24.00 5.36 -4.54
C LEU A 408 -25.08 6.34 -5.01
N ALA A 409 -24.69 7.39 -5.75
CA ALA A 409 -25.63 8.33 -6.34
C ALA A 409 -26.54 7.65 -7.38
N HIS A 410 -26.03 6.71 -8.17
CA HIS A 410 -26.80 5.91 -9.12
C HIS A 410 -27.81 5.01 -8.40
N MET A 411 -27.36 4.24 -7.39
CA MET A 411 -28.23 3.38 -6.59
C MET A 411 -29.38 4.17 -5.96
N ARG A 412 -29.07 5.32 -5.35
CA ARG A 412 -30.09 6.21 -4.73
C ARG A 412 -31.11 6.73 -5.75
N ARG A 413 -30.62 7.17 -6.94
CA ARG A 413 -31.49 7.72 -8.00
C ARG A 413 -32.48 6.68 -8.57
N HIS A 414 -32.01 5.44 -8.73
CA HIS A 414 -32.82 4.36 -9.32
C HIS A 414 -33.50 3.49 -8.25
N GLY A 415 -33.30 3.81 -6.97
CA GLY A 415 -33.89 3.09 -5.87
C GLY A 415 -33.35 1.67 -5.70
N HIS A 416 -32.12 1.40 -6.10
CA HIS A 416 -31.47 0.10 -5.87
C HIS A 416 -30.98 0.00 -4.43
N ASP A 417 -31.19 -1.16 -3.81
CA ASP A 417 -30.71 -1.42 -2.45
C ASP A 417 -29.38 -2.18 -2.44
N ILE A 418 -29.15 -3.00 -3.46
CA ILE A 418 -27.99 -3.90 -3.55
C ILE A 418 -27.31 -3.72 -4.91
N ALA A 419 -25.99 -3.65 -4.90
CA ALA A 419 -25.13 -3.69 -6.09
C ALA A 419 -24.05 -4.77 -5.90
N THR A 420 -24.07 -5.80 -6.77
CA THR A 420 -23.15 -6.95 -6.66
C THR A 420 -22.42 -7.19 -7.99
N PRO A 421 -21.09 -7.12 -8.04
CA PRO A 421 -20.33 -7.49 -9.24
C PRO A 421 -20.28 -9.01 -9.39
N LEU A 422 -20.59 -9.54 -10.58
CA LEU A 422 -20.62 -10.98 -10.87
C LEU A 422 -19.68 -11.30 -12.03
N ALA A 423 -18.62 -12.07 -11.74
CA ALA A 423 -17.66 -12.54 -12.73
C ALA A 423 -18.08 -13.91 -13.33
N SER A 424 -17.65 -14.16 -14.56
CA SER A 424 -17.73 -15.47 -15.19
C SER A 424 -16.51 -16.33 -14.82
N PRO A 425 -16.60 -17.67 -14.89
CA PRO A 425 -15.49 -18.56 -14.52
C PRO A 425 -14.16 -18.27 -15.23
N GLY A 426 -14.20 -17.78 -16.49
CA GLY A 426 -12.99 -17.44 -17.28
C GLY A 426 -12.38 -16.05 -16.97
N ASP A 427 -12.97 -15.28 -16.07
CA ASP A 427 -12.50 -13.93 -15.77
C ASP A 427 -11.35 -13.90 -14.73
N ARG A 428 -11.04 -15.03 -14.07
CA ARG A 428 -9.98 -15.16 -13.06
C ARG A 428 -8.68 -15.67 -13.65
N SER A 429 -7.54 -15.12 -13.21
CA SER A 429 -6.20 -15.62 -13.51
C SER A 429 -5.59 -16.33 -12.29
N GLU A 430 -4.47 -17.03 -12.52
CA GLU A 430 -3.72 -17.70 -11.45
C GLU A 430 -2.95 -16.70 -10.55
N PHE A 431 -2.70 -15.48 -11.04
CA PHE A 431 -1.93 -14.46 -10.33
C PHE A 431 -2.83 -13.61 -9.42
N SER A 432 -2.27 -13.13 -8.31
CA SER A 432 -2.93 -12.08 -7.53
C SER A 432 -2.82 -10.71 -8.22
N VAL A 433 -3.64 -9.75 -7.79
CA VAL A 433 -3.60 -8.37 -8.30
C VAL A 433 -2.25 -7.67 -8.11
N MET A 434 -1.42 -8.13 -7.20
CA MET A 434 -0.08 -7.60 -6.94
C MET A 434 1.02 -8.43 -7.60
N GLY A 435 0.84 -9.75 -7.71
CA GLY A 435 1.87 -10.70 -8.13
C GLY A 435 2.31 -10.61 -9.60
N GLU A 436 1.44 -10.12 -10.49
CA GLU A 436 1.80 -9.90 -11.90
C GLU A 436 2.72 -8.66 -12.08
N ALA A 437 2.65 -7.69 -11.17
CA ALA A 437 3.27 -6.38 -11.36
C ALA A 437 4.70 -6.28 -10.81
N LEU A 438 5.02 -6.93 -9.70
CA LEU A 438 6.29 -6.78 -8.97
C LEU A 438 6.76 -8.12 -8.41
N THR A 439 8.10 -8.31 -8.36
CA THR A 439 8.76 -9.55 -7.87
C THR A 439 9.41 -9.40 -6.48
N SER A 440 9.14 -8.31 -5.76
CA SER A 440 9.71 -8.10 -4.42
C SER A 440 9.18 -9.12 -3.40
N GLY A 441 9.97 -9.45 -2.37
CA GLY A 441 9.63 -10.51 -1.42
C GLY A 441 8.32 -10.28 -0.65
N TYR A 442 7.95 -9.04 -0.33
CA TYR A 442 6.68 -8.74 0.32
C TYR A 442 5.48 -8.96 -0.62
N ILE A 443 5.65 -8.75 -1.93
CA ILE A 443 4.64 -9.02 -2.95
C ILE A 443 4.42 -10.54 -3.12
N ALA A 444 5.49 -11.32 -3.08
CA ALA A 444 5.35 -12.78 -3.14
C ALA A 444 4.48 -13.31 -1.97
N ARG A 445 4.68 -12.78 -0.76
CA ARG A 445 3.83 -13.09 0.40
C ARG A 445 2.40 -12.56 0.26
N ALA A 446 2.22 -11.43 -0.42
CA ALA A 446 0.89 -10.85 -0.65
C ALA A 446 -0.03 -11.73 -1.52
N ASN A 447 0.53 -12.64 -2.33
CA ASN A 447 -0.26 -13.55 -3.17
C ASN A 447 -1.22 -14.44 -2.36
N GLU A 448 -0.90 -14.70 -1.09
CA GLU A 448 -1.69 -15.55 -0.20
C GLU A 448 -2.87 -14.82 0.45
N VAL A 449 -2.91 -13.48 0.38
CA VAL A 449 -3.93 -12.67 1.06
C VAL A 449 -4.66 -11.68 0.14
N MET A 450 -4.24 -11.59 -1.12
CA MET A 450 -4.81 -10.63 -2.08
C MET A 450 -5.74 -11.31 -3.09
N PRO A 451 -6.75 -10.57 -3.60
CA PRO A 451 -7.63 -11.05 -4.67
C PRO A 451 -6.87 -11.45 -5.92
N ARG A 452 -7.48 -12.27 -6.74
CA ARG A 452 -6.95 -12.67 -8.06
C ARG A 452 -6.99 -11.53 -9.06
N GLN A 453 -6.04 -11.54 -9.97
CA GLN A 453 -6.03 -10.68 -11.15
C GLN A 453 -7.08 -11.15 -12.15
N GLY A 454 -7.78 -10.22 -12.79
CA GLY A 454 -8.69 -10.55 -13.88
C GLY A 454 -7.95 -10.77 -15.21
N THR A 455 -8.57 -11.53 -16.11
CA THR A 455 -8.01 -11.82 -17.45
C THR A 455 -8.31 -10.71 -18.46
N ARG A 456 -9.43 -9.99 -18.30
CA ARG A 456 -9.93 -8.95 -19.21
C ARG A 456 -10.70 -7.85 -18.47
N ASP A 457 -11.00 -6.75 -19.16
CA ASP A 457 -11.89 -5.72 -18.64
C ASP A 457 -13.33 -6.29 -18.44
N PRO A 458 -14.03 -5.87 -17.40
CA PRO A 458 -13.68 -4.86 -16.38
C PRO A 458 -12.92 -5.42 -15.16
N TRP A 459 -12.46 -6.69 -15.20
CA TRP A 459 -11.86 -7.42 -14.09
C TRP A 459 -10.35 -7.24 -14.00
N ARG A 460 -9.68 -6.87 -15.10
CA ARG A 460 -8.22 -6.75 -15.14
C ARG A 460 -7.73 -5.44 -14.56
N LEU A 461 -6.81 -5.52 -13.59
CA LEU A 461 -6.09 -4.38 -13.05
C LEU A 461 -4.89 -4.05 -13.95
N TRP A 462 -4.96 -2.94 -14.70
CA TRP A 462 -3.95 -2.55 -15.68
C TRP A 462 -2.80 -1.73 -15.13
N ASN A 463 -2.92 -1.19 -13.91
CA ASN A 463 -1.97 -0.24 -13.35
C ASN A 463 -1.65 0.93 -14.32
N ASN A 464 -2.70 1.50 -14.94
CA ASN A 464 -2.60 2.49 -16.00
C ASN A 464 -3.65 3.59 -15.82
N TYR A 465 -3.20 4.76 -15.35
CA TYR A 465 -4.10 5.87 -15.01
C TYR A 465 -5.10 6.25 -16.09
N TYR A 466 -4.69 6.34 -17.37
CA TYR A 466 -5.61 6.77 -18.44
C TYR A 466 -6.66 5.71 -18.74
N ARG A 467 -6.28 4.44 -18.69
CA ARG A 467 -7.20 3.32 -18.88
C ARG A 467 -8.16 3.18 -17.71
N ASP A 468 -7.63 3.28 -16.49
CA ASP A 468 -8.43 3.24 -15.27
C ASP A 468 -9.37 4.45 -15.18
N ARG A 469 -8.93 5.62 -15.62
CA ARG A 469 -9.79 6.80 -15.70
C ARG A 469 -10.95 6.57 -16.67
N ALA A 470 -10.68 6.05 -17.88
CA ALA A 470 -11.73 5.73 -18.84
C ALA A 470 -12.73 4.73 -18.25
N LEU A 471 -12.24 3.68 -17.58
CA LEU A 471 -13.07 2.62 -17.01
C LEU A 471 -13.87 3.07 -15.78
N LEU A 472 -13.25 3.88 -14.89
CA LEU A 472 -13.85 4.27 -13.62
C LEU A 472 -14.63 5.57 -13.69
N ARG A 473 -14.24 6.53 -14.54
CA ARG A 473 -14.83 7.86 -14.59
C ARG A 473 -15.70 8.09 -15.80
N ASP A 474 -15.27 7.63 -16.98
CA ASP A 474 -15.92 7.96 -18.24
C ASP A 474 -16.93 6.87 -18.66
N ALA A 475 -16.76 5.61 -18.22
CA ALA A 475 -17.69 4.52 -18.49
C ALA A 475 -18.98 4.62 -17.65
N PRO A 476 -20.11 4.07 -18.15
CA PRO A 476 -21.36 4.00 -17.39
C PRO A 476 -21.20 3.16 -16.12
N ILE A 477 -22.06 3.42 -15.14
CA ILE A 477 -22.13 2.61 -13.91
C ILE A 477 -22.75 1.25 -14.19
N ASP A 478 -23.87 1.24 -14.91
CA ASP A 478 -24.55 0.03 -15.34
C ASP A 478 -23.94 -0.45 -16.66
N ASP A 479 -23.09 -1.47 -16.61
CA ASP A 479 -22.35 -2.03 -17.74
C ASP A 479 -22.44 -3.56 -17.84
N GLY A 480 -23.45 -4.15 -17.18
CA GLY A 480 -23.81 -5.57 -17.28
C GLY A 480 -23.22 -6.47 -16.19
N PRO A 481 -21.89 -6.49 -15.94
CA PRO A 481 -21.31 -7.29 -14.84
C PRO A 481 -21.72 -6.84 -13.44
N LEU A 482 -22.12 -5.59 -13.26
CA LEU A 482 -22.64 -5.06 -12.00
C LEU A 482 -24.17 -5.22 -11.97
N ARG A 483 -24.64 -6.11 -11.09
CA ARG A 483 -26.06 -6.39 -10.91
C ARG A 483 -26.66 -5.52 -9.80
N PHE A 484 -27.87 -5.03 -10.05
CA PHE A 484 -28.65 -4.26 -9.10
C PHE A 484 -29.90 -5.01 -8.67
N ASP A 485 -30.17 -5.05 -7.36
CA ASP A 485 -31.32 -5.76 -6.77
C ASP A 485 -31.98 -4.93 -5.67
N LYS A 486 -33.17 -5.41 -5.22
CA LYS A 486 -33.87 -4.93 -4.04
C LYS A 486 -33.56 -5.83 -2.84
N ALA A 487 -33.56 -5.23 -1.64
CA ALA A 487 -33.49 -5.99 -0.41
C ALA A 487 -34.71 -6.93 -0.27
N GLY A 488 -34.49 -8.10 0.31
CA GLY A 488 -35.54 -9.12 0.46
C GLY A 488 -35.92 -9.87 -0.81
N THR A 489 -35.30 -9.59 -1.95
CA THR A 489 -35.53 -10.38 -3.17
C THR A 489 -34.94 -11.79 -3.00
N PRO A 490 -35.74 -12.87 -3.18
CA PRO A 490 -35.25 -14.23 -3.00
C PRO A 490 -34.05 -14.54 -3.88
N THR A 491 -33.06 -15.21 -3.32
CA THR A 491 -31.77 -15.56 -3.95
C THR A 491 -31.87 -16.69 -4.98
N SER A 492 -33.06 -17.08 -5.45
CA SER A 492 -33.35 -18.26 -6.27
C SER A 492 -32.66 -18.34 -7.64
N ALA A 493 -31.79 -17.38 -8.00
CA ALA A 493 -31.00 -17.39 -9.23
C ALA A 493 -29.49 -17.12 -8.99
N ARG A 494 -29.00 -17.23 -7.76
CA ARG A 494 -27.62 -16.88 -7.41
C ARG A 494 -26.85 -18.14 -7.06
N THR A 495 -26.50 -18.94 -8.06
CA THR A 495 -25.41 -19.91 -7.88
C THR A 495 -24.10 -19.13 -7.86
N PHE A 496 -23.63 -18.78 -6.67
CA PHE A 496 -22.18 -18.61 -6.47
C PHE A 496 -21.54 -19.94 -6.86
N PRO A 497 -20.46 -19.99 -7.64
CA PRO A 497 -19.65 -21.19 -7.69
C PRO A 497 -19.35 -21.54 -6.23
N ALA A 498 -19.83 -22.70 -5.80
CA ALA A 498 -19.62 -23.17 -4.45
C ALA A 498 -18.11 -23.08 -4.17
N ASP A 499 -17.73 -22.46 -3.06
CA ASP A 499 -16.44 -22.70 -2.44
C ASP A 499 -16.48 -24.19 -2.06
N THR A 500 -16.05 -25.06 -2.98
CA THR A 500 -15.83 -26.48 -2.71
C THR A 500 -14.59 -26.55 -1.82
N ALA A 501 -14.78 -26.27 -0.54
CA ALA A 501 -13.92 -26.84 0.47
C ALA A 501 -14.19 -28.35 0.41
N ASP A 502 -13.26 -29.05 -0.19
CA ASP A 502 -13.18 -30.52 -0.11
C ASP A 502 -13.12 -30.88 1.37
N THR A 503 -14.27 -31.24 1.93
CA THR A 503 -14.38 -31.99 3.18
C THR A 503 -14.02 -33.42 2.87
N ALA A 504 -12.77 -33.71 2.63
CA ALA A 504 -12.22 -35.06 2.76
C ALA A 504 -11.88 -35.30 4.24
N ALA A 505 -12.90 -35.45 5.06
CA ALA A 505 -12.79 -36.22 6.30
C ALA A 505 -13.01 -37.69 5.92
N GLY A 506 -11.96 -38.32 5.46
CA GLY A 506 -11.90 -39.76 5.21
C GLY A 506 -11.26 -40.46 6.40
N SER A 507 -11.96 -41.41 6.88
CA SER A 507 -11.64 -42.41 7.89
C SER A 507 -10.17 -42.83 7.96
N ALA A 508 -9.65 -42.78 9.19
CA ALA A 508 -8.45 -43.52 9.58
C ALA A 508 -8.67 -45.01 9.41
N ASP A 509 -7.73 -45.69 8.77
CA ASP A 509 -7.40 -47.06 9.06
C ASP A 509 -5.89 -47.27 9.00
N GLU A 510 -5.39 -47.98 9.99
CA GLU A 510 -4.00 -48.30 10.29
C GLU A 510 -3.37 -49.17 9.19
N ALA A 511 -2.12 -48.93 8.86
CA ALA A 511 -1.08 -49.98 8.79
C ALA A 511 0.30 -49.41 8.39
N ASP A 512 1.20 -49.47 9.33
CA ASP A 512 2.55 -50.09 9.33
C ASP A 512 3.60 -49.74 8.25
N SER A 513 4.69 -49.21 8.79
CA SER A 513 6.13 -49.48 8.56
C SER A 513 6.79 -49.25 7.18
N ALA A 514 7.92 -48.60 7.34
CA ALA A 514 9.25 -48.84 6.72
C ALA A 514 9.70 -47.96 5.55
N ASP A 515 10.65 -47.13 5.88
CA ASP A 515 12.03 -47.03 5.32
C ASP A 515 12.29 -46.35 3.97
N ALA A 516 13.39 -45.59 4.01
CA ALA A 516 14.38 -45.26 2.97
C ALA A 516 14.20 -44.00 2.11
N ALA A 517 15.03 -43.03 2.48
CA ALA A 517 15.94 -42.21 1.66
C ALA A 517 15.67 -42.03 0.15
N GLY A 518 15.64 -40.80 -0.29
CA GLY A 518 15.74 -40.46 -1.71
C GLY A 518 15.70 -38.95 -1.96
N ALA A 519 16.87 -38.33 -1.96
CA ALA A 519 17.07 -36.97 -2.46
C ALA A 519 16.74 -36.89 -3.95
N GLN A 520 15.93 -35.93 -4.36
CA GLN A 520 15.87 -35.51 -5.77
C GLN A 520 15.87 -33.99 -5.89
N GLU A 521 16.90 -33.53 -6.60
CA GLU A 521 17.11 -32.17 -7.08
C GLU A 521 15.96 -31.69 -7.97
N ALA A 522 15.59 -30.42 -7.81
CA ALA A 522 14.71 -29.72 -8.72
C ALA A 522 15.51 -29.09 -9.89
N PRO A 523 14.96 -29.02 -11.10
CA PRO A 523 15.71 -28.63 -12.29
C PRO A 523 15.91 -27.11 -12.40
N ARG A 524 17.10 -26.73 -12.81
CA ARG A 524 17.50 -25.39 -13.28
C ARG A 524 16.81 -25.13 -14.62
N VAL A 525 16.12 -23.99 -14.72
CA VAL A 525 15.73 -23.41 -16.00
C VAL A 525 16.60 -22.17 -16.24
N ALA A 526 17.15 -22.13 -17.44
CA ALA A 526 18.13 -21.19 -17.99
C ALA A 526 17.63 -19.73 -18.06
#